data_af8f91859e443168b6af39278b9f742b
#
_entry.id   af8f91859e443168b6af39278b9f742b
#
_cell.length_a   1.000
_cell.length_b   1.000
_cell.length_c   1.000
_cell.angle_alpha   90.00
_cell.angle_beta   90.00
_cell.angle_gamma   90.00
#
_symmetry.space_group_name_H-M   'P 1'
#
loop_
_entity.id
_entity.type
_entity.pdbx_description
1 polymer ?
#
loop_
_entity_poly.entity_id
_entity_poly.type
_entity_poly.pdbx_seq_one_letter_code
_entity_poly.pdbx_strand_id
1 'polypeptide(L)'
;MRIDGERQLDIWFEFQCVDATGPSRLAVPLQNRVSPFVELCAFCARGLFMGNRGGRFHSDAKTLTARRWASRQWICCILDFKSRRRDVWGRFYTELFFLDEPTALAAGHRPCFECRRKDAQTFAEKWREARRLNRPPHAPEMDDVLHHERLRGGAKRLHRRNIDDLPDAAFAAFDQTAFAIQGDTLLRWTPNGYHSRKPRPHRISVDVLTPPTILAVLSAGYKPRWHQSAKE
;
A
#
# COMPACT_ATOMS: atom_id res chain seq x y z
N MET A 1 -24.13 32.71 3.64
CA MET A 1 -24.22 31.76 2.55
C MET A 1 -23.50 30.49 3.01
N ARG A 2 -24.27 29.50 3.51
CA ARG A 2 -23.76 28.21 3.99
C ARG A 2 -23.58 27.33 2.79
N ILE A 3 -22.39 26.77 2.60
CA ILE A 3 -22.12 25.74 1.56
C ILE A 3 -22.10 24.40 2.27
N ASP A 4 -23.09 23.58 1.87
CA ASP A 4 -23.37 22.25 2.38
C ASP A 4 -22.20 21.29 2.16
N GLY A 5 -21.70 20.74 3.26
CA GLY A 5 -20.68 19.70 3.32
C GLY A 5 -21.27 18.29 3.40
N GLU A 6 -22.12 17.89 2.45
CA GLU A 6 -22.70 16.52 2.42
C GLU A 6 -22.77 15.97 1.01
N ARG A 7 -21.61 15.61 0.42
CA ARG A 7 -21.57 14.75 -0.78
C ARG A 7 -20.22 14.03 -0.95
N GLN A 8 -19.74 13.29 0.04
CA GLN A 8 -18.47 12.57 -0.08
C GLN A 8 -18.48 11.13 0.47
N LEU A 9 -19.65 10.52 0.68
CA LEU A 9 -19.75 9.17 1.24
C LEU A 9 -20.26 8.10 0.27
N ASP A 10 -20.72 8.43 -0.94
CA ASP A 10 -21.52 7.52 -1.75
C ASP A 10 -20.74 6.68 -2.78
N ILE A 11 -19.45 6.89 -2.99
CA ILE A 11 -18.69 6.11 -4.00
C ILE A 11 -18.12 4.80 -3.43
N TRP A 12 -18.12 4.60 -2.12
CA TRP A 12 -17.52 3.44 -1.46
C TRP A 12 -18.50 2.30 -1.16
N PHE A 13 -19.81 2.50 -1.38
CA PHE A 13 -20.87 1.56 -0.95
C PHE A 13 -21.14 0.40 -1.93
N GLU A 14 -20.57 0.37 -3.13
CA GLU A 14 -20.90 -0.67 -4.13
C GLU A 14 -20.12 -1.98 -4.02
N PHE A 15 -19.18 -2.12 -3.06
CA PHE A 15 -18.46 -3.38 -2.86
C PHE A 15 -19.03 -4.19 -1.69
N GLN A 16 -20.30 -4.59 -1.78
CA GLN A 16 -20.85 -5.57 -0.86
C GLN A 16 -20.19 -6.94 -1.08
N CYS A 17 -19.75 -7.54 0.02
CA CYS A 17 -19.27 -8.92 0.02
C CYS A 17 -20.40 -9.87 -0.37
N VAL A 18 -20.39 -10.37 -1.59
CA VAL A 18 -21.23 -11.50 -2.00
C VAL A 18 -20.36 -12.74 -1.96
N ASP A 19 -20.50 -13.56 -0.92
CA ASP A 19 -19.92 -14.89 -0.92
C ASP A 19 -20.76 -15.79 -1.84
N ALA A 20 -20.09 -16.51 -2.75
CA ALA A 20 -20.70 -17.42 -3.72
C ALA A 20 -21.29 -18.71 -3.11
N THR A 21 -21.41 -18.81 -1.78
CA THR A 21 -21.90 -20.01 -1.10
C THR A 21 -22.90 -19.67 0.00
N GLY A 22 -24.19 -19.55 -0.36
CA GLY A 22 -25.36 -19.69 0.52
C GLY A 22 -25.56 -18.65 1.64
N PRO A 23 -26.73 -18.62 2.32
CA PRO A 23 -27.07 -17.60 3.31
C PRO A 23 -26.46 -17.93 4.69
N SER A 24 -25.17 -17.73 4.87
CA SER A 24 -24.54 -17.66 6.18
C SER A 24 -24.33 -16.19 6.55
N ARG A 25 -24.61 -15.81 7.79
CA ARG A 25 -24.44 -14.47 8.34
C ARG A 25 -23.15 -13.83 7.81
N LEU A 26 -23.29 -12.80 6.98
CA LEU A 26 -22.17 -12.06 6.39
C LEU A 26 -21.31 -11.51 7.53
N ALA A 27 -20.21 -12.18 7.81
CA ALA A 27 -19.23 -11.67 8.76
C ALA A 27 -18.67 -10.36 8.17
N VAL A 28 -18.87 -9.25 8.85
CA VAL A 28 -18.29 -7.96 8.44
C VAL A 28 -16.78 -8.13 8.38
N PRO A 29 -16.13 -7.90 7.22
CA PRO A 29 -14.69 -8.09 7.11
C PRO A 29 -13.95 -7.12 8.03
N LEU A 30 -12.81 -7.56 8.56
CA LEU A 30 -11.95 -6.70 9.37
C LEU A 30 -11.46 -5.51 8.52
N GLN A 31 -11.36 -4.35 9.16
CA GLN A 31 -10.84 -3.12 8.55
C GLN A 31 -9.31 -3.18 8.41
N ASN A 32 -8.82 -4.12 7.61
CA ASN A 32 -7.40 -4.45 7.48
C ASN A 32 -6.86 -4.53 6.04
N ARG A 33 -7.61 -4.05 5.06
CA ARG A 33 -7.13 -3.87 3.69
C ARG A 33 -6.54 -2.47 3.52
N VAL A 34 -5.32 -2.40 3.01
CA VAL A 34 -4.60 -1.13 2.85
C VAL A 34 -4.75 -0.63 1.43
N SER A 35 -5.27 0.60 1.29
CA SER A 35 -5.30 1.31 0.01
C SER A 35 -3.96 2.01 -0.29
N PRO A 36 -3.68 2.40 -1.55
CA PRO A 36 -2.54 3.25 -1.89
C PRO A 36 -2.54 4.60 -1.15
N PHE A 37 -3.71 5.05 -0.68
CA PHE A 37 -3.89 6.24 0.16
C PHE A 37 -3.58 6.02 1.64
N VAL A 38 -3.03 4.84 2.02
CA VAL A 38 -2.71 4.47 3.43
C VAL A 38 -3.93 4.12 4.28
N GLU A 39 -5.13 4.26 3.74
CA GLU A 39 -6.38 3.98 4.42
C GLU A 39 -6.51 2.49 4.77
N LEU A 40 -7.21 2.22 5.87
CA LEU A 40 -7.56 0.88 6.30
C LEU A 40 -9.04 0.66 6.03
N CYS A 41 -9.34 -0.27 5.14
CA CYS A 41 -10.70 -0.51 4.63
C CYS A 41 -11.16 -1.93 4.97
N ALA A 42 -12.48 -2.10 5.09
CA ALA A 42 -13.14 -3.38 5.33
C ALA A 42 -13.65 -3.95 4.00
N PHE A 43 -12.79 -4.69 3.29
CA PHE A 43 -13.15 -5.37 2.04
C PHE A 43 -12.94 -6.87 2.15
N CYS A 44 -13.76 -7.67 1.47
CA CYS A 44 -13.62 -9.12 1.36
C CYS A 44 -12.46 -9.54 0.45
N ALA A 45 -11.96 -8.62 -0.37
CA ALA A 45 -10.87 -8.86 -1.31
C ALA A 45 -9.65 -9.50 -0.63
N ARG A 46 -9.02 -10.45 -1.33
CA ARG A 46 -7.79 -11.11 -0.88
C ARG A 46 -6.62 -10.62 -1.73
N GLY A 47 -5.57 -10.15 -1.05
CA GLY A 47 -4.34 -9.71 -1.71
C GLY A 47 -3.23 -10.74 -1.63
N LEU A 48 -2.10 -10.44 -2.26
CA LEU A 48 -0.92 -11.31 -2.33
C LEU A 48 0.01 -11.19 -1.14
N PHE A 49 -0.10 -10.10 -0.37
CA PHE A 49 0.80 -9.80 0.73
C PHE A 49 0.06 -9.43 2.00
N MET A 50 0.71 -9.67 3.11
CA MET A 50 0.33 -9.16 4.41
C MET A 50 1.40 -8.19 4.93
N GLY A 51 1.16 -7.58 6.07
CA GLY A 51 2.13 -6.74 6.75
C GLY A 51 1.63 -6.23 8.07
N ASN A 52 2.37 -5.29 8.64
CA ASN A 52 1.97 -4.58 9.85
C ASN A 52 2.65 -3.20 9.90
N ARG A 53 2.25 -2.41 10.89
CA ARG A 53 2.81 -1.09 11.18
C ARG A 53 3.44 -1.05 12.57
N GLY A 54 4.29 -2.04 12.82
CA GLY A 54 5.20 -2.12 13.96
C GLY A 54 4.59 -2.58 15.28
N GLY A 55 3.40 -3.17 15.28
CA GLY A 55 2.78 -3.70 16.49
C GLY A 55 1.24 -3.71 16.43
N ARG A 56 0.63 -3.79 17.61
CA ARG A 56 -0.82 -3.83 17.80
C ARG A 56 -1.41 -2.43 17.94
N PHE A 57 -2.45 -2.13 17.18
CA PHE A 57 -3.26 -0.91 17.28
C PHE A 57 -4.76 -1.19 17.04
N HIS A 58 -5.21 -2.41 17.35
CA HIS A 58 -6.61 -2.81 17.43
C HIS A 58 -6.96 -3.22 18.87
N SER A 59 -8.25 -3.23 19.21
CA SER A 59 -8.80 -3.68 20.49
C SER A 59 -9.00 -5.20 20.52
N ASP A 60 -9.32 -5.75 21.69
CA ASP A 60 -9.69 -7.17 21.83
C ASP A 60 -11.01 -7.50 21.08
N ALA A 61 -11.87 -6.49 20.90
CA ALA A 61 -13.09 -6.60 20.08
C ALA A 61 -12.82 -6.56 18.56
N LYS A 62 -11.54 -6.65 18.15
CA LYS A 62 -11.13 -6.60 16.74
C LYS A 62 -11.61 -5.34 16.00
N THR A 63 -11.54 -4.18 16.66
CA THR A 63 -11.80 -2.86 16.07
C THR A 63 -10.53 -2.01 16.12
N LEU A 64 -10.34 -1.12 15.16
CA LEU A 64 -9.20 -0.21 15.15
C LEU A 64 -9.32 0.81 16.29
N THR A 65 -8.21 1.08 16.98
CA THR A 65 -8.10 2.21 17.92
C THR A 65 -7.98 3.54 17.16
N ALA A 66 -7.83 4.67 17.88
CA ALA A 66 -7.52 5.97 17.27
C ALA A 66 -6.16 5.95 16.53
N ARG A 67 -5.21 5.10 16.97
CA ARG A 67 -3.92 4.93 16.28
C ARG A 67 -4.09 4.19 14.96
N ARG A 68 -3.22 4.49 14.00
CA ARG A 68 -3.16 3.79 12.70
C ARG A 68 -1.82 3.09 12.48
N TRP A 69 -0.93 3.14 13.47
CA TRP A 69 0.37 2.44 13.54
C TRP A 69 0.83 2.38 14.99
N ALA A 70 1.72 1.43 15.30
CA ALA A 70 2.35 1.30 16.61
C ALA A 70 3.78 1.83 16.62
N SER A 71 4.50 1.68 15.50
CA SER A 71 5.85 2.23 15.32
C SER A 71 6.10 2.69 13.88
N ARG A 72 7.29 3.23 13.61
CA ARG A 72 7.70 3.63 12.26
C ARG A 72 8.01 2.44 11.33
N GLN A 73 8.12 1.23 11.86
CA GLN A 73 8.43 0.00 11.13
C GLN A 73 7.19 -0.51 10.38
N TRP A 74 7.04 -0.11 9.12
CA TRP A 74 5.98 -0.57 8.25
C TRP A 74 6.52 -1.56 7.23
N ILE A 75 6.11 -2.84 7.34
CA ILE A 75 6.67 -3.95 6.57
C ILE A 75 5.62 -4.66 5.72
N CYS A 76 6.06 -5.11 4.55
CA CYS A 76 5.33 -5.96 3.63
C CYS A 76 5.92 -7.39 3.68
N CYS A 77 5.10 -8.35 4.09
CA CYS A 77 5.42 -9.75 4.35
C CYS A 77 4.72 -10.67 3.35
N ILE A 78 5.21 -11.90 3.21
CA ILE A 78 4.47 -12.97 2.51
C ILE A 78 3.36 -13.52 3.41
N LEU A 79 2.34 -14.12 2.79
CA LEU A 79 1.20 -14.70 3.51
C LEU A 79 1.59 -15.95 4.29
N ASP A 80 2.35 -16.85 3.67
CA ASP A 80 2.84 -18.07 4.29
C ASP A 80 4.35 -18.00 4.51
N PHE A 81 4.77 -18.16 5.76
CA PHE A 81 6.18 -18.17 6.14
C PHE A 81 6.43 -19.18 7.27
N LYS A 82 7.21 -20.24 6.96
CA LYS A 82 7.60 -21.30 7.93
C LYS A 82 6.38 -21.93 8.62
N SER A 83 5.29 -22.14 7.88
CA SER A 83 4.03 -22.72 8.37
C SER A 83 3.46 -22.03 9.63
N ARG A 84 3.81 -20.77 9.85
CA ARG A 84 3.30 -19.98 10.98
C ARG A 84 1.80 -19.73 10.81
N ARG A 85 1.00 -20.34 11.65
CA ARG A 85 -0.42 -20.00 11.79
C ARG A 85 -0.56 -18.73 12.63
N ARG A 86 -1.34 -17.77 12.13
CA ARG A 86 -1.59 -16.51 12.85
C ARG A 86 -3.09 -16.34 13.03
N ASP A 87 -3.49 -15.98 14.24
CA ASP A 87 -4.82 -15.42 14.47
C ASP A 87 -4.78 -13.95 14.05
N VAL A 88 -5.54 -13.63 12.99
CA VAL A 88 -5.58 -12.26 12.44
C VAL A 88 -6.23 -11.33 13.47
N TRP A 89 -5.52 -10.23 13.77
CA TRP A 89 -5.83 -9.33 14.87
C TRP A 89 -5.86 -10.05 16.22
N GLY A 90 -4.85 -10.88 16.42
CA GLY A 90 -4.58 -11.55 17.70
C GLY A 90 -3.78 -10.65 18.65
N ARG A 91 -2.95 -11.30 19.47
CA ARG A 91 -2.29 -10.64 20.60
C ARG A 91 -1.17 -9.65 20.23
N PHE A 92 -0.43 -9.88 19.12
CA PHE A 92 0.88 -9.23 18.91
C PHE A 92 0.86 -8.12 17.89
N TYR A 93 0.14 -8.27 16.77
CA TYR A 93 0.17 -7.35 15.63
C TYR A 93 -1.25 -7.07 15.14
N THR A 94 -1.41 -5.91 14.51
CA THR A 94 -2.54 -5.64 13.62
C THR A 94 -2.11 -6.05 12.22
N GLU A 95 -2.52 -7.24 11.79
CA GLU A 95 -2.23 -7.74 10.45
C GLU A 95 -3.02 -6.96 9.43
N LEU A 96 -2.30 -6.47 8.42
CA LEU A 96 -2.79 -5.71 7.28
C LEU A 96 -2.58 -6.51 6.01
N PHE A 97 -3.39 -6.28 4.99
CA PHE A 97 -3.30 -6.98 3.71
C PHE A 97 -3.26 -5.99 2.56
N PHE A 98 -2.46 -6.32 1.54
CA PHE A 98 -2.24 -5.52 0.35
C PHE A 98 -2.63 -6.34 -0.88
N LEU A 99 -3.25 -5.70 -1.87
CA LEU A 99 -3.51 -6.31 -3.18
C LEU A 99 -2.23 -6.95 -3.71
N ASP A 100 -1.16 -6.16 -3.76
CA ASP A 100 0.16 -6.54 -4.25
C ASP A 100 1.27 -5.70 -3.61
N GLU A 101 2.50 -5.89 -4.07
CA GLU A 101 3.63 -5.13 -3.55
C GLU A 101 3.64 -3.67 -4.00
N PRO A 102 3.31 -3.30 -5.26
CA PRO A 102 3.14 -1.90 -5.63
C PRO A 102 2.19 -1.14 -4.70
N THR A 103 1.06 -1.74 -4.31
CA THR A 103 0.12 -1.17 -3.33
C THR A 103 0.78 -0.95 -1.96
N ALA A 104 1.54 -1.94 -1.48
CA ALA A 104 2.26 -1.82 -0.20
C ALA A 104 3.32 -0.72 -0.24
N LEU A 105 4.08 -0.62 -1.34
CA LEU A 105 5.09 0.42 -1.57
C LEU A 105 4.45 1.80 -1.66
N ALA A 106 3.35 1.96 -2.38
CA ALA A 106 2.60 3.21 -2.45
C ALA A 106 2.12 3.66 -1.06
N ALA A 107 1.67 2.71 -0.23
CA ALA A 107 1.33 2.98 1.17
C ALA A 107 2.54 3.20 2.09
N GLY A 108 3.77 3.12 1.57
CA GLY A 108 5.00 3.40 2.30
C GLY A 108 5.51 2.25 3.17
N HIS A 109 5.14 0.99 2.85
CA HIS A 109 5.69 -0.21 3.47
C HIS A 109 6.89 -0.70 2.64
N ARG A 110 7.89 -1.28 3.30
CA ARG A 110 9.05 -1.90 2.66
C ARG A 110 9.05 -3.42 2.82
N PRO A 111 9.79 -4.18 2.00
CA PRO A 111 9.94 -5.62 2.18
C PRO A 111 10.47 -5.99 3.57
N CYS A 112 9.95 -7.07 4.13
CA CYS A 112 10.35 -7.58 5.45
C CYS A 112 11.69 -8.31 5.38
N PHE A 113 12.65 -7.95 6.24
CA PHE A 113 13.96 -8.61 6.30
C PHE A 113 13.91 -10.04 6.86
N GLU A 114 12.81 -10.44 7.50
CA GLU A 114 12.66 -11.80 8.01
C GLU A 114 12.11 -12.74 6.93
N CYS A 115 10.90 -12.48 6.43
CA CYS A 115 10.21 -13.40 5.53
C CYS A 115 10.45 -13.12 4.02
N ARG A 116 11.01 -11.95 3.68
CA ARG A 116 11.34 -11.52 2.32
C ARG A 116 12.79 -11.02 2.22
N ARG A 117 13.71 -11.79 2.81
CA ARG A 117 15.10 -11.35 2.99
C ARG A 117 15.79 -10.92 1.69
N LYS A 118 15.63 -11.71 0.62
CA LYS A 118 16.22 -11.38 -0.69
C LYS A 118 15.67 -10.08 -1.25
N ASP A 119 14.35 -9.91 -1.23
CA ASP A 119 13.69 -8.69 -1.73
C ASP A 119 14.10 -7.48 -0.87
N ALA A 120 14.15 -7.64 0.46
CA ALA A 120 14.55 -6.58 1.38
C ALA A 120 16.02 -6.15 1.17
N GLN A 121 16.92 -7.08 0.91
CA GLN A 121 18.32 -6.80 0.58
C GLN A 121 18.43 -6.10 -0.78
N THR A 122 17.73 -6.58 -1.81
CA THR A 122 17.67 -5.92 -3.11
C THR A 122 17.08 -4.52 -3.00
N PHE A 123 16.03 -4.33 -2.22
CA PHE A 123 15.42 -3.03 -1.97
C PHE A 123 16.42 -2.06 -1.31
N ALA A 124 17.15 -2.51 -0.28
CA ALA A 124 18.16 -1.70 0.40
C ALA A 124 19.34 -1.37 -0.52
N GLU A 125 19.76 -2.30 -1.40
CA GLU A 125 20.82 -2.06 -2.36
C GLU A 125 20.40 -1.04 -3.43
N LYS A 126 19.17 -1.16 -3.97
CA LYS A 126 18.61 -0.16 -4.89
C LYS A 126 18.43 1.21 -4.23
N TRP A 127 18.16 1.25 -2.95
CA TRP A 127 18.17 2.48 -2.16
C TRP A 127 19.56 3.11 -2.09
N ARG A 128 20.59 2.29 -1.79
CA ARG A 128 22.00 2.73 -1.78
C ARG A 128 22.39 3.35 -3.12
N GLU A 129 22.10 2.66 -4.23
CA GLU A 129 22.38 3.14 -5.58
C GLU A 129 21.66 4.47 -5.87
N ALA A 130 20.34 4.52 -5.63
CA ALA A 130 19.51 5.68 -5.92
C ALA A 130 19.91 6.94 -5.12
N ARG A 131 20.38 6.74 -3.89
CA ARG A 131 20.79 7.84 -2.99
C ARG A 131 22.30 8.06 -2.92
N ARG A 132 23.08 7.29 -3.70
CA ARG A 132 24.56 7.35 -3.74
C ARG A 132 25.19 7.21 -2.35
N LEU A 133 24.67 6.26 -1.56
CA LEU A 133 25.19 5.98 -0.21
C LEU A 133 26.41 5.05 -0.28
N ASN A 134 27.29 5.14 0.71
CA ASN A 134 28.47 4.26 0.82
C ASN A 134 28.12 2.81 1.16
N ARG A 135 26.96 2.59 1.80
CA ARG A 135 26.43 1.26 2.14
C ARG A 135 24.91 1.22 2.02
N PRO A 136 24.31 0.04 1.89
CA PRO A 136 22.86 -0.12 2.02
C PRO A 136 22.38 0.37 3.40
N PRO A 137 21.27 1.11 3.49
CA PRO A 137 20.73 1.56 4.77
C PRO A 137 20.19 0.38 5.59
N HIS A 138 20.33 0.45 6.90
CA HIS A 138 19.67 -0.48 7.80
C HIS A 138 18.15 -0.21 7.88
N ALA A 139 17.40 -1.22 8.34
CA ALA A 139 15.95 -1.13 8.42
C ALA A 139 15.43 0.10 9.18
N PRO A 140 15.96 0.47 10.37
CA PRO A 140 15.51 1.67 11.08
C PRO A 140 15.75 2.97 10.29
N GLU A 141 16.88 3.08 9.59
CA GLU A 141 17.21 4.25 8.78
C GLU A 141 16.19 4.43 7.64
N MET A 142 15.82 3.32 6.98
CA MET A 142 14.76 3.33 5.96
C MET A 142 13.40 3.69 6.56
N ASP A 143 13.05 3.12 7.72
CA ASP A 143 11.77 3.34 8.38
C ASP A 143 11.59 4.81 8.79
N ASP A 144 12.64 5.47 9.24
CA ASP A 144 12.62 6.89 9.60
C ASP A 144 12.38 7.78 8.37
N VAL A 145 13.13 7.57 7.28
CA VAL A 145 12.94 8.32 6.03
C VAL A 145 11.51 8.11 5.50
N LEU A 146 11.07 6.84 5.37
CA LEU A 146 9.76 6.52 4.85
C LEU A 146 8.64 7.08 5.72
N HIS A 147 8.83 7.17 7.04
CA HIS A 147 7.82 7.73 7.94
C HIS A 147 7.55 9.21 7.64
N HIS A 148 8.58 9.98 7.37
CA HIS A 148 8.45 11.38 7.01
C HIS A 148 7.88 11.59 5.59
N GLU A 149 8.17 10.66 4.67
CA GLU A 149 7.72 10.76 3.28
C GLU A 149 6.28 10.30 3.07
N ARG A 150 5.79 9.30 3.85
CA ARG A 150 4.45 8.71 3.66
C ARG A 150 3.33 9.43 4.36
N LEU A 151 3.61 10.20 5.42
CA LEU A 151 2.60 10.87 6.23
C LEU A 151 2.91 12.35 6.45
N ARG A 152 1.84 13.15 6.56
CA ARG A 152 1.86 14.54 7.03
C ARG A 152 0.65 14.76 7.93
N GLY A 153 0.87 15.08 9.20
CA GLY A 153 -0.23 15.28 10.16
C GLY A 153 -1.10 14.01 10.35
N GLY A 154 -0.53 12.81 10.18
CA GLY A 154 -1.27 11.55 10.28
C GLY A 154 -1.99 11.10 9.00
N ALA A 155 -2.17 11.99 8.03
CA ALA A 155 -2.76 11.70 6.72
C ALA A 155 -1.69 11.32 5.69
N LYS A 156 -2.13 10.74 4.57
CA LYS A 156 -1.26 10.46 3.42
C LYS A 156 -0.58 11.73 2.94
N ARG A 157 0.75 11.70 2.82
CA ARG A 157 1.51 12.77 2.18
C ARG A 157 1.54 12.57 0.67
N LEU A 158 1.03 13.54 -0.07
CA LEU A 158 1.10 13.57 -1.53
C LEU A 158 2.34 14.34 -1.97
N HIS A 159 2.89 13.95 -3.12
CA HIS A 159 4.06 14.56 -3.71
C HIS A 159 3.79 14.94 -5.16
N ARG A 160 3.94 16.22 -5.53
CA ARG A 160 3.75 16.68 -6.92
C ARG A 160 4.96 16.29 -7.77
N ARG A 161 4.73 15.62 -8.90
CA ARG A 161 5.74 15.21 -9.89
C ARG A 161 5.20 15.31 -11.31
N ASN A 162 6.08 15.49 -12.30
CA ASN A 162 5.71 15.24 -13.68
C ASN A 162 5.45 13.72 -13.83
N ILE A 163 4.36 13.37 -14.48
CA ILE A 163 3.99 11.97 -14.68
C ILE A 163 5.04 11.21 -15.50
N ASP A 164 5.73 11.88 -16.43
CA ASP A 164 6.76 11.28 -17.27
C ASP A 164 7.98 10.78 -16.46
N ASP A 165 8.22 11.37 -15.28
CA ASP A 165 9.33 10.99 -14.38
C ASP A 165 8.99 9.78 -13.49
N LEU A 166 7.75 9.26 -13.54
CA LEU A 166 7.33 8.17 -12.66
C LEU A 166 7.74 6.81 -13.21
N PRO A 167 8.44 5.98 -12.42
CA PRO A 167 8.78 4.62 -12.82
C PRO A 167 7.56 3.69 -12.76
N ASP A 168 7.68 2.52 -13.38
CA ASP A 168 6.73 1.42 -13.20
C ASP A 168 6.50 1.11 -11.72
N ALA A 169 5.28 0.73 -11.38
CA ALA A 169 4.82 0.47 -10.02
C ALA A 169 4.70 1.70 -9.10
N ALA A 170 4.99 2.91 -9.60
CA ALA A 170 4.58 4.13 -8.92
C ALA A 170 3.07 4.30 -8.98
N PHE A 171 2.50 4.95 -7.96
CA PHE A 171 1.08 5.30 -7.92
C PHE A 171 0.87 6.80 -7.99
N ALA A 172 0.00 7.21 -8.90
CA ALA A 172 -0.52 8.57 -9.01
C ALA A 172 -2.00 8.62 -8.64
N ALA A 173 -2.47 9.78 -8.18
CA ALA A 173 -3.87 10.04 -7.90
C ALA A 173 -4.46 10.99 -8.94
N PHE A 174 -5.64 10.63 -9.45
CA PHE A 174 -6.49 11.48 -10.28
C PHE A 174 -7.89 11.46 -9.68
N ASP A 175 -8.43 12.62 -9.31
CA ASP A 175 -9.77 12.74 -8.70
C ASP A 175 -10.03 11.70 -7.60
N GLN A 176 -9.10 11.60 -6.65
CA GLN A 176 -9.11 10.63 -5.55
C GLN A 176 -9.09 9.14 -5.96
N THR A 177 -8.89 8.86 -7.23
CA THR A 177 -8.70 7.49 -7.74
C THR A 177 -7.22 7.19 -7.88
N ALA A 178 -6.78 6.04 -7.35
CA ALA A 178 -5.40 5.60 -7.45
C ALA A 178 -5.14 4.84 -8.76
N PHE A 179 -4.07 5.18 -9.44
CA PHE A 179 -3.59 4.50 -10.64
C PHE A 179 -2.13 4.10 -10.48
N ALA A 180 -1.83 2.85 -10.80
CA ALA A 180 -0.46 2.38 -10.91
C ALA A 180 0.10 2.65 -12.31
N ILE A 181 1.38 3.02 -12.39
CA ILE A 181 2.09 3.21 -13.66
C ILE A 181 2.64 1.86 -14.13
N GLN A 182 2.38 1.51 -15.39
CA GLN A 182 2.98 0.36 -16.07
C GLN A 182 3.28 0.72 -17.53
N GLY A 183 4.53 1.05 -17.83
CA GLY A 183 4.92 1.61 -19.14
C GLY A 183 4.11 2.84 -19.49
N ASP A 184 3.49 2.83 -20.66
CA ASP A 184 2.63 3.91 -21.16
C ASP A 184 1.16 3.76 -20.74
N THR A 185 0.91 2.99 -19.67
CA THR A 185 -0.45 2.68 -19.19
C THR A 185 -0.63 3.06 -17.73
N LEU A 186 -1.82 3.58 -17.42
CA LEU A 186 -2.34 3.76 -16.08
C LEU A 186 -3.31 2.63 -15.76
N LEU A 187 -3.02 1.87 -14.71
CA LEU A 187 -3.87 0.80 -14.21
C LEU A 187 -4.71 1.31 -13.04
N ARG A 188 -6.03 1.38 -13.19
CA ARG A 188 -6.94 1.77 -12.11
C ARG A 188 -6.92 0.72 -11.01
N TRP A 189 -6.50 1.11 -9.83
CA TRP A 189 -6.49 0.25 -8.65
C TRP A 189 -7.88 0.11 -8.04
N THR A 190 -8.22 -1.10 -7.63
CA THR A 190 -9.33 -1.41 -6.72
C THR A 190 -8.88 -2.46 -5.71
N PRO A 191 -9.62 -2.68 -4.62
CA PRO A 191 -9.28 -3.74 -3.66
C PRO A 191 -9.21 -5.15 -4.26
N ASN A 192 -9.93 -5.40 -5.36
CA ASN A 192 -10.02 -6.72 -6.04
C ASN A 192 -9.02 -6.88 -7.19
N GLY A 193 -8.28 -5.84 -7.55
CA GLY A 193 -7.35 -5.88 -8.68
C GLY A 193 -7.33 -4.59 -9.49
N TYR A 194 -6.69 -4.67 -10.65
CA TYR A 194 -6.63 -3.58 -11.62
C TYR A 194 -7.72 -3.79 -12.67
N HIS A 195 -8.75 -2.93 -12.69
CA HIS A 195 -9.97 -3.15 -13.48
C HIS A 195 -10.06 -2.39 -14.80
N SER A 196 -9.29 -1.36 -14.98
CA SER A 196 -9.28 -0.61 -16.25
C SER A 196 -7.90 -0.07 -16.55
N ARG A 197 -7.64 0.09 -17.83
CA ARG A 197 -6.40 0.61 -18.37
C ARG A 197 -6.70 1.91 -19.12
N LYS A 198 -5.83 2.89 -18.97
CA LYS A 198 -5.88 4.16 -19.71
C LYS A 198 -4.48 4.48 -20.24
N PRO A 199 -4.36 5.12 -21.40
CA PRO A 199 -3.08 5.67 -21.81
C PRO A 199 -2.52 6.62 -20.75
N ARG A 200 -1.23 6.54 -20.52
CA ARG A 200 -0.51 7.45 -19.62
C ARG A 200 -0.46 8.82 -20.29
N PRO A 201 -1.02 9.87 -19.69
CA PRO A 201 -0.87 11.22 -20.24
C PRO A 201 0.59 11.68 -20.09
N HIS A 202 0.98 12.66 -20.89
CA HIS A 202 2.33 13.21 -20.88
C HIS A 202 2.35 14.68 -20.46
N ARG A 203 3.49 15.12 -19.93
CA ARG A 203 3.78 16.53 -19.61
C ARG A 203 2.80 17.17 -18.62
N ILE A 204 2.21 16.37 -17.75
CA ILE A 204 1.32 16.89 -16.70
C ILE A 204 1.92 16.63 -15.31
N SER A 205 1.64 17.54 -14.39
CA SER A 205 1.99 17.38 -12.98
C SER A 205 0.85 16.69 -12.24
N VAL A 206 1.16 15.60 -11.52
CA VAL A 206 0.19 14.78 -10.80
C VAL A 206 0.52 14.67 -9.32
N ASP A 207 -0.47 14.33 -8.52
CA ASP A 207 -0.28 13.95 -7.14
C ASP A 207 0.18 12.49 -7.05
N VAL A 208 1.34 12.26 -6.45
CA VAL A 208 1.96 10.94 -6.35
C VAL A 208 1.79 10.37 -4.95
N LEU A 209 1.30 9.13 -4.87
CA LEU A 209 1.07 8.40 -3.64
C LEU A 209 2.33 7.67 -3.16
N THR A 210 3.16 7.19 -4.09
CA THR A 210 4.39 6.49 -3.76
C THR A 210 5.42 7.45 -3.16
N PRO A 211 6.00 7.15 -1.98
CA PRO A 211 7.01 7.99 -1.35
C PRO A 211 8.22 8.26 -2.25
N PRO A 212 8.83 9.47 -2.20
CA PRO A 212 9.93 9.86 -3.09
C PRO A 212 11.12 8.92 -3.10
N THR A 213 11.50 8.39 -1.95
CA THR A 213 12.63 7.44 -1.90
C THR A 213 12.25 6.09 -2.50
N ILE A 214 11.00 5.65 -2.36
CA ILE A 214 10.52 4.42 -3.03
C ILE A 214 10.49 4.64 -4.55
N LEU A 215 10.09 5.81 -5.05
CA LEU A 215 10.20 6.13 -6.48
C LEU A 215 11.64 5.98 -6.97
N ALA A 216 12.61 6.52 -6.22
CA ALA A 216 14.02 6.42 -6.58
C ALA A 216 14.51 4.95 -6.58
N VAL A 217 14.06 4.13 -5.64
CA VAL A 217 14.36 2.68 -5.58
C VAL A 217 13.77 1.94 -6.78
N LEU A 218 12.53 2.26 -7.17
CA LEU A 218 11.90 1.70 -8.37
C LEU A 218 12.64 2.12 -9.64
N SER A 219 13.01 3.39 -9.77
CA SER A 219 13.81 3.90 -10.89
C SER A 219 15.20 3.26 -10.96
N ALA A 220 15.81 2.90 -9.82
CA ALA A 220 17.05 2.15 -9.75
C ALA A 220 16.91 0.66 -10.12
N GLY A 221 15.70 0.22 -10.49
CA GLY A 221 15.44 -1.10 -11.04
C GLY A 221 14.90 -2.14 -10.04
N TYR A 222 14.43 -1.75 -8.88
CA TYR A 222 13.67 -2.66 -8.03
C TYR A 222 12.38 -3.11 -8.74
N LYS A 223 12.14 -4.43 -8.81
CA LYS A 223 10.98 -5.02 -9.49
C LYS A 223 10.00 -5.60 -8.47
N PRO A 224 8.92 -4.90 -8.13
CA PRO A 224 7.93 -5.41 -7.20
C PRO A 224 7.05 -6.49 -7.82
N ARG A 225 6.48 -7.35 -6.97
CA ARG A 225 5.55 -8.41 -7.41
C ARG A 225 4.14 -7.85 -7.53
N TRP A 226 3.62 -7.87 -8.76
CA TRP A 226 2.29 -7.42 -9.11
C TRP A 226 1.21 -8.49 -8.89
N HIS A 227 -0.02 -8.04 -8.69
CA HIS A 227 -1.21 -8.87 -8.80
C HIS A 227 -1.40 -9.32 -10.26
N GLN A 228 -1.97 -10.51 -10.45
CA GLN A 228 -2.16 -11.09 -11.80
C GLN A 228 -2.98 -10.19 -12.73
N SER A 229 -4.00 -9.50 -12.20
CA SER A 229 -4.84 -8.56 -12.98
C SER A 229 -4.07 -7.38 -13.59
N ALA A 230 -2.83 -7.15 -13.21
CA ALA A 230 -1.96 -6.16 -13.88
C ALA A 230 -1.42 -6.65 -15.24
N LYS A 231 -1.59 -7.94 -15.57
CA LYS A 231 -1.13 -8.53 -16.82
C LYS A 231 -2.25 -8.70 -17.86
N GLU A 232 -3.49 -8.64 -17.40
CA GLU A 232 -4.71 -8.72 -18.23
C GLU A 232 -5.04 -7.34 -18.81
#